data_9225f4d6aa8379f3a5d38e07979a3885
#
_entry.id   9225f4d6aa8379f3a5d38e07979a3885
#
_cell.length_a   1.000
_cell.length_b   1.000
_cell.length_c   1.000
_cell.angle_alpha   90.00
_cell.angle_beta   90.00
_cell.angle_gamma   90.00
#
_symmetry.space_group_name_H-M   'P 1'
#
loop_
_entity.id
_entity.type
_entity.pdbx_description
1 polymer ?
#
loop_
_entity_poly.entity_id
_entity_poly.type
_entity_poly.pdbx_seq_one_letter_code
_entity_poly.pdbx_strand_id
1 'polypeptide(L)'
;MADIKIKDQKLTYSVEESFRSLRTNLFFCGREKQVIAVTSCHPNEGKSTISLNLAISLAEAQKRVILIDADLRNSTLLGRVKLSGEKLGLAYFLSGLANFDEVICSTNYENLDIILTGSFPPNPAELLGRQEFTELLEQLRTWYDYIIVDTPPVGNVIDGAIAAEACDGLILVVKAQSTSYRFAQQVKEQLEKTSCPILGVILNEVDITKQGYGRYGKYGQYGRYGQYGQRTGRTNTGKKSHGSGQYAKKTNSKETQS
;
A
#
# COMPACT_ATOMS: atom_id res chain seq x y z
N MET A 1 -11.53 15.81 -18.38
CA MET A 1 -12.24 15.70 -17.07
C MET A 1 -11.89 14.35 -16.50
N ALA A 2 -11.68 14.24 -15.19
CA ALA A 2 -11.41 12.95 -14.58
C ALA A 2 -12.58 11.99 -14.82
N ASP A 3 -12.29 10.82 -15.36
CA ASP A 3 -13.26 9.77 -15.63
C ASP A 3 -13.72 9.08 -14.36
N ILE A 4 -12.78 9.02 -13.39
CA ILE A 4 -12.95 8.34 -12.11
C ILE A 4 -12.64 9.32 -10.99
N LYS A 5 -13.52 9.39 -10.00
CA LYS A 5 -13.25 10.06 -8.74
C LYS A 5 -12.98 9.01 -7.65
N ILE A 6 -11.74 8.90 -7.20
CA ILE A 6 -11.39 8.11 -6.02
C ILE A 6 -12.00 8.81 -4.80
N LYS A 7 -12.72 8.04 -3.97
CA LYS A 7 -13.34 8.56 -2.75
C LYS A 7 -12.26 8.95 -1.74
N ASP A 8 -12.39 10.13 -1.14
CA ASP A 8 -11.45 10.59 -0.12
C ASP A 8 -11.38 9.59 1.04
N GLN A 9 -10.18 9.08 1.29
CA GLN A 9 -9.89 8.24 2.43
C GLN A 9 -9.13 9.11 3.44
N LYS A 10 -9.77 9.39 4.59
CA LYS A 10 -9.06 10.06 5.70
C LYS A 10 -8.13 9.04 6.36
N LEU A 11 -6.91 8.93 5.85
CA LEU A 11 -5.87 8.14 6.49
C LEU A 11 -5.37 8.86 7.75
N THR A 12 -4.98 8.10 8.76
CA THR A 12 -4.25 8.66 9.89
C THR A 12 -2.80 8.95 9.47
N TYR A 13 -2.16 9.90 10.13
CA TYR A 13 -0.75 10.23 9.89
C TYR A 13 0.17 8.99 9.91
N SER A 14 -0.06 8.07 10.85
CA SER A 14 0.71 6.82 10.95
C SER A 14 0.56 5.92 9.73
N VAL A 15 -0.63 5.85 9.14
CA VAL A 15 -0.90 5.05 7.93
C VAL A 15 -0.25 5.72 6.71
N GLU A 16 -0.34 7.05 6.59
CA GLU A 16 0.35 7.79 5.53
C GLU A 16 1.86 7.58 5.57
N GLU A 17 2.48 7.67 6.75
CA GLU A 17 3.91 7.38 6.92
C GLU A 17 4.27 5.93 6.56
N SER A 18 3.36 4.99 6.83
CA SER A 18 3.57 3.59 6.41
C SER A 18 3.61 3.45 4.88
N PHE A 19 2.74 4.17 4.16
CA PHE A 19 2.77 4.18 2.69
C PHE A 19 3.99 4.91 2.13
N ARG A 20 4.45 6.00 2.75
CA ARG A 20 5.71 6.67 2.38
C ARG A 20 6.92 5.74 2.56
N SER A 21 6.94 4.98 3.65
CA SER A 21 7.98 3.97 3.90
C SER A 21 7.91 2.83 2.89
N LEU A 22 6.71 2.33 2.59
CA LEU A 22 6.49 1.28 1.59
C LEU A 22 6.98 1.73 0.21
N ARG A 23 6.62 2.94 -0.22
CA ARG A 23 7.11 3.56 -1.45
C ARG A 23 8.64 3.63 -1.50
N THR A 24 9.26 4.06 -0.40
CA THR A 24 10.71 4.15 -0.30
C THR A 24 11.36 2.78 -0.43
N ASN A 25 10.80 1.76 0.22
CA ASN A 25 11.27 0.39 0.09
C ASN A 25 11.13 -0.13 -1.35
N LEU A 26 10.05 0.22 -2.04
CA LEU A 26 9.87 -0.14 -3.45
C LEU A 26 10.95 0.51 -4.33
N PHE A 27 11.34 1.76 -4.08
CA PHE A 27 12.44 2.42 -4.81
C PHE A 27 13.79 1.71 -4.60
N PHE A 28 14.00 1.08 -3.46
CA PHE A 28 15.20 0.29 -3.19
C PHE A 28 15.19 -1.09 -3.86
N CYS A 29 14.04 -1.58 -4.34
CA CYS A 29 13.99 -2.85 -5.08
C CYS A 29 14.61 -2.77 -6.47
N GLY A 30 14.95 -1.57 -6.96
CA GLY A 30 15.57 -1.35 -8.26
C GLY A 30 14.63 -0.63 -9.25
N ARG A 31 15.24 0.13 -10.17
CA ARG A 31 14.49 0.90 -11.18
C ARG A 31 13.83 0.03 -12.24
N GLU A 32 14.33 -1.17 -12.42
CA GLU A 32 13.79 -2.19 -13.33
C GLU A 32 12.48 -2.81 -12.83
N LYS A 33 12.12 -2.59 -11.56
CA LYS A 33 10.87 -3.06 -10.97
C LYS A 33 9.75 -2.05 -11.22
N GLN A 34 9.23 -2.06 -12.44
CA GLN A 34 8.20 -1.12 -12.91
C GLN A 34 6.78 -1.68 -12.76
N VAL A 35 6.59 -2.97 -13.10
CA VAL A 35 5.30 -3.67 -12.99
C VAL A 35 5.27 -4.49 -11.71
N ILE A 36 4.41 -4.10 -10.77
CA ILE A 36 4.36 -4.68 -9.44
C ILE A 36 2.99 -5.32 -9.21
N ALA A 37 2.95 -6.64 -9.10
CA ALA A 37 1.76 -7.35 -8.66
C ALA A 37 1.55 -7.22 -7.15
N VAL A 38 0.30 -7.03 -6.73
CA VAL A 38 -0.10 -7.06 -5.32
C VAL A 38 -1.15 -8.14 -5.15
N THR A 39 -0.86 -9.13 -4.31
CA THR A 39 -1.76 -10.24 -4.01
C THR A 39 -1.88 -10.46 -2.50
N SER A 40 -2.71 -11.42 -2.09
CA SER A 40 -2.88 -11.81 -0.67
C SER A 40 -3.09 -13.32 -0.51
N CYS A 41 -3.00 -13.79 0.73
CA CYS A 41 -3.30 -15.19 1.04
C CYS A 41 -4.80 -15.48 0.95
N HIS A 42 -5.64 -14.58 1.50
CA HIS A 42 -7.09 -14.72 1.57
C HIS A 42 -7.80 -13.48 1.02
N PRO A 43 -9.08 -13.58 0.65
CA PRO A 43 -9.94 -12.43 0.43
C PRO A 43 -9.99 -11.51 1.68
N ASN A 44 -10.22 -10.22 1.49
CA ASN A 44 -10.38 -9.23 2.56
C ASN A 44 -9.15 -9.03 3.47
N GLU A 45 -7.94 -9.32 2.99
CA GLU A 45 -6.70 -8.98 3.68
C GLU A 45 -6.22 -7.55 3.38
N GLY A 46 -6.97 -6.82 2.55
CA GLY A 46 -6.72 -5.41 2.25
C GLY A 46 -5.82 -5.17 1.04
N LYS A 47 -5.56 -6.18 0.18
CA LYS A 47 -4.73 -6.03 -1.03
C LYS A 47 -5.10 -4.80 -1.87
N SER A 48 -6.37 -4.67 -2.28
CA SER A 48 -6.83 -3.56 -3.12
C SER A 48 -6.76 -2.19 -2.42
N THR A 49 -6.86 -2.17 -1.08
CA THR A 49 -6.61 -0.96 -0.28
C THR A 49 -5.14 -0.58 -0.35
N ILE A 50 -4.26 -1.57 -0.20
CA ILE A 50 -2.80 -1.38 -0.28
C ILE A 50 -2.42 -0.94 -1.71
N SER A 51 -2.91 -1.62 -2.74
CA SER A 51 -2.66 -1.30 -4.15
C SER A 51 -3.04 0.15 -4.47
N LEU A 52 -4.25 0.57 -4.10
CA LEU A 52 -4.74 1.92 -4.35
C LEU A 52 -3.92 2.98 -3.60
N ASN A 53 -3.67 2.79 -2.31
CA ASN A 53 -2.94 3.79 -1.53
C ASN A 53 -1.43 3.83 -1.88
N LEU A 54 -0.84 2.71 -2.29
CA LEU A 54 0.52 2.69 -2.84
C LEU A 54 0.58 3.48 -4.15
N ALA A 55 -0.39 3.27 -5.05
CA ALA A 55 -0.47 4.01 -6.31
C ALA A 55 -0.63 5.52 -6.06
N ILE A 56 -1.50 5.94 -5.13
CA ILE A 56 -1.65 7.33 -4.71
C ILE A 56 -0.33 7.87 -4.15
N SER A 57 0.32 7.14 -3.24
CA SER A 57 1.58 7.58 -2.63
C SER A 57 2.72 7.73 -3.64
N LEU A 58 2.75 6.90 -4.69
CA LEU A 58 3.70 7.02 -5.80
C LEU A 58 3.39 8.25 -6.67
N ALA A 59 2.11 8.49 -6.98
CA ALA A 59 1.67 9.65 -7.77
C ALA A 59 1.96 10.97 -7.03
N GLU A 60 1.72 11.04 -5.72
CA GLU A 60 2.11 12.18 -4.88
C GLU A 60 3.63 12.45 -4.89
N ALA A 61 4.44 11.41 -5.13
CA ALA A 61 5.89 11.56 -5.34
C ALA A 61 6.26 11.89 -6.79
N GLN A 62 5.31 12.42 -7.57
CA GLN A 62 5.51 12.86 -8.96
C GLN A 62 5.93 11.72 -9.89
N LYS A 63 5.49 10.49 -9.62
CA LYS A 63 5.62 9.35 -10.53
C LYS A 63 4.35 9.21 -11.35
N ARG A 64 4.48 8.93 -12.64
CA ARG A 64 3.36 8.56 -13.49
C ARG A 64 2.98 7.12 -13.15
N VAL A 65 1.78 6.91 -12.66
CA VAL A 65 1.33 5.62 -12.12
C VAL A 65 0.03 5.19 -12.78
N ILE A 66 -0.09 3.91 -13.09
CA ILE A 66 -1.35 3.29 -13.43
C ILE A 66 -1.64 2.14 -12.48
N LEU A 67 -2.88 2.07 -11.99
CA LEU A 67 -3.39 0.97 -11.19
C LEU A 67 -4.30 0.10 -12.07
N ILE A 68 -4.01 -1.19 -12.17
CA ILE A 68 -4.80 -2.16 -12.93
C ILE A 68 -5.54 -3.07 -11.96
N ASP A 69 -6.86 -3.09 -12.04
CA ASP A 69 -7.71 -4.03 -11.32
C ASP A 69 -7.81 -5.36 -12.11
N ALA A 70 -6.93 -6.27 -11.78
CA ALA A 70 -6.86 -7.61 -12.38
C ALA A 70 -7.61 -8.69 -11.56
N ASP A 71 -8.35 -8.31 -10.51
CA ASP A 71 -9.26 -9.23 -9.81
C ASP A 71 -10.57 -9.38 -10.61
N LEU A 72 -10.47 -10.09 -11.74
CA LEU A 72 -11.59 -10.32 -12.67
C LEU A 72 -12.69 -11.20 -12.08
N ARG A 73 -12.56 -11.68 -10.83
CA ARG A 73 -13.56 -12.46 -10.12
C ARG A 73 -14.36 -11.64 -9.13
N ASN A 74 -13.70 -10.75 -8.40
CA ASN A 74 -14.33 -10.02 -7.30
C ASN A 74 -13.61 -8.70 -7.01
N SER A 75 -13.76 -7.74 -7.93
CA SER A 75 -13.21 -6.41 -7.74
C SER A 75 -13.80 -5.69 -6.53
N THR A 76 -12.94 -5.21 -5.65
CA THR A 76 -13.32 -4.32 -4.54
C THR A 76 -12.99 -2.85 -4.84
N LEU A 77 -12.24 -2.55 -5.89
CA LEU A 77 -11.87 -1.19 -6.30
C LEU A 77 -13.07 -0.38 -6.78
N LEU A 78 -14.03 -1.00 -7.47
CA LEU A 78 -15.27 -0.36 -7.90
C LEU A 78 -16.02 0.30 -6.73
N GLY A 79 -16.03 -0.31 -5.55
CA GLY A 79 -16.64 0.25 -4.35
C GLY A 79 -15.94 1.51 -3.82
N ARG A 80 -14.70 1.77 -4.22
CA ARG A 80 -13.85 2.87 -3.74
C ARG A 80 -13.81 4.07 -4.67
N VAL A 81 -14.39 3.95 -5.85
CA VAL A 81 -14.43 4.99 -6.88
C VAL A 81 -15.85 5.43 -7.19
N LYS A 82 -15.99 6.59 -7.81
CA LYS A 82 -17.21 7.05 -8.45
C LYS A 82 -16.91 7.22 -9.94
N LEU A 83 -17.68 6.58 -10.78
CA LEU A 83 -17.55 6.65 -12.24
C LEU A 83 -18.33 7.81 -12.82
N SER A 84 -17.80 8.45 -13.85
CA SER A 84 -18.49 9.40 -14.70
C SER A 84 -18.96 8.67 -15.96
N GLY A 85 -20.10 7.96 -15.87
CA GLY A 85 -20.65 7.14 -16.95
C GLY A 85 -20.19 5.69 -16.93
N GLU A 86 -20.63 4.94 -17.93
CA GLU A 86 -20.18 3.55 -18.16
C GLU A 86 -18.73 3.54 -18.65
N LYS A 87 -17.92 2.64 -18.10
CA LYS A 87 -16.52 2.49 -18.46
C LYS A 87 -16.24 1.04 -18.84
N LEU A 88 -15.56 0.88 -19.96
CA LEU A 88 -14.98 -0.38 -20.34
C LEU A 88 -13.81 -0.68 -19.39
N GLY A 89 -13.39 -1.93 -19.29
CA GLY A 89 -12.34 -2.32 -18.38
C GLY A 89 -11.48 -3.45 -18.93
N LEU A 90 -10.56 -3.93 -18.10
CA LEU A 90 -9.56 -4.92 -18.47
C LEU A 90 -10.15 -6.15 -19.15
N ALA A 91 -11.28 -6.67 -18.66
CA ALA A 91 -11.94 -7.84 -19.23
C ALA A 91 -12.38 -7.62 -20.69
N TYR A 92 -12.86 -6.41 -21.03
CA TYR A 92 -13.24 -6.08 -22.41
C TYR A 92 -12.03 -6.00 -23.30
N PHE A 93 -10.95 -5.35 -22.86
CA PHE A 93 -9.69 -5.29 -23.60
C PHE A 93 -9.12 -6.68 -23.89
N LEU A 94 -8.98 -7.51 -22.85
CA LEU A 94 -8.45 -8.88 -22.99
C LEU A 94 -9.32 -9.82 -23.85
N SER A 95 -10.59 -9.46 -24.01
CA SER A 95 -11.52 -10.17 -24.91
C SER A 95 -11.54 -9.63 -26.33
N GLY A 96 -10.75 -8.59 -26.64
CA GLY A 96 -10.73 -7.92 -27.94
C GLY A 96 -11.97 -7.09 -28.25
N LEU A 97 -12.73 -6.69 -27.21
CA LEU A 97 -13.97 -5.93 -27.31
C LEU A 97 -13.79 -4.44 -26.98
N ALA A 98 -12.59 -4.02 -26.63
CA ALA A 98 -12.22 -2.64 -26.37
C ALA A 98 -10.79 -2.36 -26.82
N ASN A 99 -10.52 -1.13 -27.21
CA ASN A 99 -9.18 -0.66 -27.51
C ASN A 99 -8.46 -0.18 -26.25
N PHE A 100 -7.15 -0.04 -26.33
CA PHE A 100 -6.28 0.41 -25.25
C PHE A 100 -6.73 1.74 -24.63
N ASP A 101 -7.02 2.76 -25.43
CA ASP A 101 -7.40 4.09 -24.96
C ASP A 101 -8.80 4.13 -24.30
N GLU A 102 -9.64 3.14 -24.55
CA GLU A 102 -11.00 3.08 -24.04
C GLU A 102 -11.08 2.54 -22.61
N VAL A 103 -10.02 1.84 -22.16
CA VAL A 103 -9.98 1.19 -20.84
C VAL A 103 -9.18 1.99 -19.80
N ILE A 104 -8.33 2.92 -20.24
CA ILE A 104 -7.57 3.80 -19.33
C ILE A 104 -8.47 4.94 -18.87
N CYS A 105 -8.60 5.10 -17.58
CA CYS A 105 -9.42 6.13 -16.96
C CYS A 105 -8.56 7.06 -16.12
N SER A 106 -8.62 8.37 -16.40
CA SER A 106 -7.98 9.39 -15.57
C SER A 106 -8.68 9.52 -14.21
N THR A 107 -7.91 9.88 -13.17
CA THR A 107 -8.45 10.05 -11.82
C THR A 107 -8.39 11.50 -11.35
N ASN A 108 -8.96 11.75 -10.15
CA ASN A 108 -8.83 13.04 -9.47
C ASN A 108 -7.47 13.25 -8.78
N TYR A 109 -6.55 12.29 -8.86
CA TYR A 109 -5.16 12.45 -8.45
C TYR A 109 -4.30 12.71 -9.69
N GLU A 110 -3.49 13.76 -9.64
CA GLU A 110 -2.50 14.04 -10.69
C GLU A 110 -1.51 12.86 -10.78
N ASN A 111 -1.13 12.49 -12.00
CA ASN A 111 -0.22 11.38 -12.31
C ASN A 111 -0.73 9.98 -11.94
N LEU A 112 -2.04 9.80 -11.71
CA LEU A 112 -2.63 8.49 -11.45
C LEU A 112 -3.79 8.20 -12.39
N ASP A 113 -3.64 7.14 -13.18
CA ASP A 113 -4.71 6.55 -13.99
C ASP A 113 -5.09 5.16 -13.47
N ILE A 114 -6.25 4.66 -13.87
CA ILE A 114 -6.78 3.35 -13.45
C ILE A 114 -7.36 2.63 -14.66
N ILE A 115 -7.06 1.32 -14.77
CA ILE A 115 -7.84 0.37 -15.56
C ILE A 115 -8.68 -0.45 -14.59
N LEU A 116 -10.00 -0.35 -14.70
CA LEU A 116 -10.93 -1.15 -13.88
C LEU A 116 -11.13 -2.54 -14.48
N THR A 117 -11.64 -3.47 -13.70
CA THR A 117 -12.00 -4.82 -14.15
C THR A 117 -12.96 -4.84 -15.33
N GLY A 118 -13.97 -3.97 -15.33
CA GLY A 118 -15.11 -4.02 -16.26
C GLY A 118 -16.10 -5.11 -15.84
N SER A 119 -16.62 -5.88 -16.82
CA SER A 119 -17.50 -7.02 -16.54
C SER A 119 -16.70 -8.21 -15.99
N PHE A 120 -17.37 -9.08 -15.23
CA PHE A 120 -16.76 -10.30 -14.72
C PHE A 120 -16.86 -11.43 -15.78
N PRO A 121 -15.74 -11.84 -16.39
CA PRO A 121 -15.75 -12.89 -17.42
C PRO A 121 -15.85 -14.27 -16.79
N PRO A 122 -16.32 -15.29 -17.56
CA PRO A 122 -16.40 -16.66 -17.07
C PRO A 122 -15.04 -17.36 -16.92
N ASN A 123 -14.00 -16.86 -17.61
CA ASN A 123 -12.67 -17.48 -17.72
C ASN A 123 -11.52 -16.51 -17.35
N PRO A 124 -11.47 -15.97 -16.12
CA PRO A 124 -10.49 -14.95 -15.73
C PRO A 124 -9.03 -15.41 -15.89
N ALA A 125 -8.70 -16.62 -15.46
CA ALA A 125 -7.35 -17.18 -15.54
C ALA A 125 -6.83 -17.26 -16.99
N GLU A 126 -7.68 -17.65 -17.92
CA GLU A 126 -7.32 -17.72 -19.35
C GLU A 126 -7.04 -16.33 -19.93
N LEU A 127 -7.86 -15.32 -19.57
CA LEU A 127 -7.69 -13.96 -20.04
C LEU A 127 -6.39 -13.35 -19.52
N LEU A 128 -6.08 -13.53 -18.24
CA LEU A 128 -4.84 -13.04 -17.63
C LEU A 128 -3.59 -13.78 -18.14
N GLY A 129 -3.74 -15.03 -18.58
CA GLY A 129 -2.65 -15.81 -19.18
C GLY A 129 -2.42 -15.56 -20.68
N ARG A 130 -3.22 -14.73 -21.31
CA ARG A 130 -3.05 -14.42 -22.74
C ARG A 130 -1.91 -13.44 -22.98
N GLN A 131 -1.39 -13.45 -24.20
CA GLN A 131 -0.34 -12.55 -24.67
C GLN A 131 -0.78 -11.09 -24.62
N GLU A 132 -2.07 -10.81 -24.84
CA GLU A 132 -2.66 -9.47 -24.80
C GLU A 132 -2.46 -8.79 -23.44
N PHE A 133 -2.45 -9.54 -22.32
CA PHE A 133 -2.15 -8.98 -21.01
C PHE A 133 -0.68 -8.54 -20.89
N THR A 134 0.23 -9.36 -21.40
CA THR A 134 1.67 -9.02 -21.44
C THR A 134 1.91 -7.80 -22.35
N GLU A 135 1.31 -7.78 -23.54
CA GLU A 135 1.41 -6.67 -24.50
C GLU A 135 0.85 -5.37 -23.91
N LEU A 136 -0.26 -5.44 -23.18
CA LEU A 136 -0.80 -4.29 -22.43
C LEU A 136 0.24 -3.72 -21.46
N LEU A 137 0.85 -4.57 -20.64
CA LEU A 137 1.86 -4.14 -19.66
C LEU A 137 3.08 -3.53 -20.35
N GLU A 138 3.57 -4.12 -21.45
CA GLU A 138 4.69 -3.59 -22.22
C GLU A 138 4.39 -2.21 -22.85
N GLN A 139 3.18 -1.99 -23.36
CA GLN A 139 2.76 -0.68 -23.83
C GLN A 139 2.73 0.35 -22.69
N LEU A 140 2.15 -0.03 -21.54
CA LEU A 140 2.05 0.84 -20.38
C LEU A 140 3.42 1.24 -19.80
N ARG A 141 4.45 0.37 -19.90
CA ARG A 141 5.82 0.69 -19.48
C ARG A 141 6.39 1.94 -20.17
N THR A 142 5.95 2.24 -21.37
CA THR A 142 6.44 3.42 -22.11
C THR A 142 5.85 4.73 -21.57
N TRP A 143 4.71 4.68 -20.90
CA TRP A 143 3.96 5.87 -20.45
C TRP A 143 4.05 6.10 -18.94
N TYR A 144 4.18 5.05 -18.15
CA TYR A 144 4.13 5.11 -16.69
C TYR A 144 5.47 4.71 -16.06
N ASP A 145 5.80 5.33 -14.93
CA ASP A 145 6.99 4.97 -14.15
C ASP A 145 6.72 3.73 -13.28
N TYR A 146 5.44 3.53 -12.88
CA TYR A 146 4.99 2.36 -12.12
C TYR A 146 3.62 1.88 -12.61
N ILE A 147 3.48 0.57 -12.69
CA ILE A 147 2.25 -0.16 -13.01
C ILE A 147 1.95 -1.06 -11.83
N ILE A 148 0.89 -0.74 -11.06
CA ILE A 148 0.47 -1.54 -9.92
C ILE A 148 -0.67 -2.44 -10.37
N VAL A 149 -0.51 -3.76 -10.24
CA VAL A 149 -1.50 -4.76 -10.66
C VAL A 149 -2.13 -5.38 -9.42
N ASP A 150 -3.39 -5.01 -9.12
CA ASP A 150 -4.17 -5.60 -8.03
C ASP A 150 -4.74 -6.95 -8.48
N THR A 151 -4.23 -8.05 -7.96
CA THR A 151 -4.57 -9.41 -8.40
C THR A 151 -5.47 -10.13 -7.40
N PRO A 152 -6.22 -11.18 -7.79
CA PRO A 152 -6.98 -11.99 -6.82
C PRO A 152 -6.06 -12.69 -5.79
N PRO A 153 -6.62 -13.12 -4.63
CA PRO A 153 -5.83 -13.81 -3.60
C PRO A 153 -5.38 -15.19 -4.08
N VAL A 154 -4.06 -15.44 -4.03
CA VAL A 154 -3.42 -16.66 -4.56
C VAL A 154 -3.77 -17.90 -3.74
N GLY A 155 -4.05 -17.75 -2.45
CA GLY A 155 -4.46 -18.91 -1.63
C GLY A 155 -5.78 -19.55 -2.04
N ASN A 156 -6.58 -18.88 -2.87
CA ASN A 156 -7.89 -19.36 -3.32
C ASN A 156 -7.92 -19.73 -4.80
N VAL A 157 -7.18 -18.99 -5.65
CA VAL A 157 -7.21 -19.13 -7.11
C VAL A 157 -5.84 -18.88 -7.70
N ILE A 158 -5.57 -19.54 -8.84
CA ILE A 158 -4.27 -19.44 -9.52
C ILE A 158 -4.08 -18.11 -10.30
N ASP A 159 -5.17 -17.41 -10.57
CA ASP A 159 -5.20 -16.20 -11.42
C ASP A 159 -4.18 -15.15 -10.98
N GLY A 160 -4.02 -14.96 -9.67
CA GLY A 160 -3.04 -14.02 -9.11
C GLY A 160 -1.58 -14.41 -9.42
N ALA A 161 -1.28 -15.70 -9.46
CA ALA A 161 0.02 -16.22 -9.84
C ALA A 161 0.26 -16.07 -11.36
N ILE A 162 -0.78 -16.34 -12.17
CA ILE A 162 -0.72 -16.15 -13.63
C ILE A 162 -0.45 -14.66 -13.98
N ALA A 163 -1.21 -13.76 -13.38
CA ALA A 163 -1.00 -12.32 -13.61
C ALA A 163 0.41 -11.86 -13.16
N ALA A 164 0.94 -12.43 -12.07
CA ALA A 164 2.25 -12.10 -11.57
C ALA A 164 3.39 -12.52 -12.51
N GLU A 165 3.22 -13.55 -13.34
CA GLU A 165 4.26 -14.00 -14.29
C GLU A 165 4.64 -12.91 -15.31
N ALA A 166 3.73 -11.99 -15.62
CA ALA A 166 3.98 -10.86 -16.50
C ALA A 166 4.54 -9.62 -15.76
N CYS A 167 4.78 -9.72 -14.43
CA CYS A 167 5.23 -8.61 -13.60
C CYS A 167 6.73 -8.72 -13.23
N ASP A 168 7.36 -7.57 -12.89
CA ASP A 168 8.77 -7.52 -12.48
C ASP A 168 8.96 -7.93 -11.01
N GLY A 169 7.90 -7.90 -10.23
CA GLY A 169 7.93 -8.26 -8.84
C GLY A 169 6.56 -8.34 -8.22
N LEU A 170 6.48 -9.00 -7.08
CA LEU A 170 5.24 -9.28 -6.37
C LEU A 170 5.33 -8.85 -4.91
N ILE A 171 4.28 -8.23 -4.42
CA ILE A 171 4.08 -7.91 -3.00
C ILE A 171 2.97 -8.80 -2.45
N LEU A 172 3.25 -9.55 -1.38
CA LEU A 172 2.27 -10.38 -0.68
C LEU A 172 1.70 -9.59 0.51
N VAL A 173 0.39 -9.37 0.52
CA VAL A 173 -0.34 -8.77 1.64
C VAL A 173 -0.87 -9.86 2.56
N VAL A 174 -0.63 -9.74 3.84
CA VAL A 174 -1.08 -10.66 4.89
C VAL A 174 -1.76 -9.85 6.00
N LYS A 175 -2.96 -10.27 6.40
CA LYS A 175 -3.67 -9.64 7.51
C LYS A 175 -3.15 -10.15 8.84
N ALA A 176 -2.76 -9.23 9.74
CA ALA A 176 -2.29 -9.56 11.07
C ALA A 176 -3.35 -10.35 11.87
N GLN A 177 -2.91 -11.36 12.61
CA GLN A 177 -3.75 -12.19 13.47
C GLN A 177 -4.90 -12.93 12.77
N SER A 178 -4.96 -12.95 11.45
CA SER A 178 -5.98 -13.63 10.64
C SER A 178 -5.39 -14.83 9.91
N THR A 179 -4.28 -14.64 9.21
CA THR A 179 -3.63 -15.68 8.42
C THR A 179 -2.61 -16.43 9.25
N SER A 180 -2.69 -17.78 9.26
CA SER A 180 -1.70 -18.58 9.94
C SER A 180 -0.34 -18.54 9.23
N TYR A 181 0.74 -18.57 10.00
CA TYR A 181 2.11 -18.59 9.46
C TYR A 181 2.31 -19.74 8.45
N ARG A 182 1.79 -20.96 8.79
CA ARG A 182 1.91 -22.14 7.92
C ARG A 182 1.24 -21.90 6.56
N PHE A 183 0.05 -21.28 6.55
CA PHE A 183 -0.66 -21.00 5.30
C PHE A 183 0.04 -19.92 4.47
N ALA A 184 0.50 -18.85 5.12
CA ALA A 184 1.29 -17.83 4.45
C ALA A 184 2.57 -18.39 3.83
N GLN A 185 3.22 -19.36 4.51
CA GLN A 185 4.39 -20.05 3.99
C GLN A 185 4.06 -20.92 2.76
N GLN A 186 2.95 -21.65 2.78
CA GLN A 186 2.48 -22.42 1.62
C GLN A 186 2.19 -21.53 0.41
N VAL A 187 1.53 -20.39 0.63
CA VAL A 187 1.29 -19.40 -0.43
C VAL A 187 2.60 -18.83 -0.97
N LYS A 188 3.55 -18.51 -0.10
CA LYS A 188 4.90 -18.07 -0.51
C LYS A 188 5.58 -19.12 -1.39
N GLU A 189 5.59 -20.38 -0.97
CA GLU A 189 6.18 -21.49 -1.73
C GLU A 189 5.48 -21.69 -3.10
N GLN A 190 4.18 -21.43 -3.17
CA GLN A 190 3.44 -21.44 -4.43
C GLN A 190 3.87 -20.29 -5.36
N LEU A 191 4.01 -19.09 -4.82
CA LEU A 191 4.46 -17.92 -5.56
C LEU A 191 5.92 -18.02 -6.01
N GLU A 192 6.79 -18.65 -5.23
CA GLU A 192 8.19 -18.90 -5.60
C GLU A 192 8.36 -19.85 -6.79
N LYS A 193 7.30 -20.56 -7.20
CA LYS A 193 7.29 -21.38 -8.42
C LYS A 193 7.07 -20.55 -9.69
N THR A 194 6.57 -19.33 -9.54
CA THR A 194 6.46 -18.38 -10.66
C THR A 194 7.83 -17.75 -10.95
N SER A 195 8.01 -17.21 -12.13
CA SER A 195 9.21 -16.44 -12.49
C SER A 195 9.28 -15.07 -11.81
N CYS A 196 8.20 -14.60 -11.18
CA CYS A 196 8.07 -13.30 -10.57
C CYS A 196 8.69 -13.29 -9.15
N PRO A 197 9.72 -12.48 -8.87
CA PRO A 197 10.33 -12.43 -7.55
C PRO A 197 9.40 -11.77 -6.53
N ILE A 198 9.36 -12.32 -5.31
CA ILE A 198 8.67 -11.71 -4.17
C ILE A 198 9.54 -10.56 -3.65
N LEU A 199 9.10 -9.31 -3.82
CA LEU A 199 9.79 -8.11 -3.36
C LEU A 199 9.67 -7.93 -1.85
N GLY A 200 8.55 -8.39 -1.27
CA GLY A 200 8.33 -8.27 0.16
C GLY A 200 6.94 -8.72 0.58
N VAL A 201 6.73 -8.69 1.90
CA VAL A 201 5.45 -9.00 2.55
C VAL A 201 4.98 -7.78 3.33
N ILE A 202 3.73 -7.40 3.15
CA ILE A 202 3.07 -6.35 3.93
C ILE A 202 2.18 -7.00 4.97
N LEU A 203 2.47 -6.74 6.25
CA LEU A 203 1.58 -7.11 7.34
C LEU A 203 0.57 -5.98 7.55
N ASN A 204 -0.67 -6.22 7.13
CA ASN A 204 -1.76 -5.25 7.19
C ASN A 204 -2.60 -5.39 8.47
N GLU A 205 -3.32 -4.34 8.85
CA GLU A 205 -4.21 -4.28 10.03
C GLU A 205 -3.52 -4.65 11.35
N VAL A 206 -2.27 -4.20 11.52
CA VAL A 206 -1.52 -4.40 12.76
C VAL A 206 -2.05 -3.47 13.85
N ASP A 207 -2.48 -4.05 14.97
CA ASP A 207 -2.84 -3.29 16.17
C ASP A 207 -1.57 -2.90 16.95
N ILE A 208 -1.08 -1.68 16.70
CA ILE A 208 0.13 -1.15 17.34
C ILE A 208 -0.05 -0.87 18.83
N THR A 209 -1.29 -0.88 19.35
CA THR A 209 -1.57 -0.64 20.78
C THR A 209 -1.37 -1.88 21.64
N LYS A 210 -1.41 -3.07 21.07
CA LYS A 210 -1.15 -4.32 21.79
C LYS A 210 0.32 -4.49 22.09
N GLN A 211 0.63 -4.59 23.40
CA GLN A 211 1.99 -4.79 23.94
C GLN A 211 2.66 -6.08 23.41
N GLY A 212 3.30 -6.02 22.31
CA GLY A 212 4.02 -7.16 21.71
C GLY A 212 4.70 -6.79 20.40
N TYR A 213 4.10 -5.90 19.64
CA TYR A 213 4.65 -5.43 18.37
C TYR A 213 5.70 -4.32 18.52
N GLY A 214 5.81 -3.68 19.70
CA GLY A 214 6.83 -2.63 19.95
C GLY A 214 8.28 -3.09 19.85
N ARG A 215 8.55 -4.39 19.81
CA ARG A 215 9.90 -4.92 19.65
C ARG A 215 10.37 -4.99 18.19
N TYR A 216 9.46 -4.99 17.23
CA TYR A 216 9.75 -4.82 15.79
C TYR A 216 9.85 -3.35 15.38
N GLY A 217 9.45 -2.41 16.26
CA GLY A 217 9.37 -0.98 16.03
C GLY A 217 10.69 -0.21 16.14
N LYS A 218 11.86 -0.84 16.00
CA LYS A 218 13.12 -0.08 15.88
C LYS A 218 13.16 0.80 14.62
N TYR A 219 12.30 0.54 13.63
CA TYR A 219 12.09 1.41 12.46
C TYR A 219 11.08 2.55 12.71
N GLY A 220 10.22 2.47 13.75
CA GLY A 220 9.25 3.52 14.11
C GLY A 220 9.85 4.69 14.92
N GLN A 221 11.12 4.64 15.29
CA GLN A 221 11.75 5.69 16.09
C GLN A 221 12.12 6.94 15.26
N TYR A 222 12.09 6.88 13.94
CA TYR A 222 12.30 8.05 13.07
C TYR A 222 11.12 9.02 13.08
N GLY A 223 9.90 8.63 13.49
CA GLY A 223 8.73 9.51 13.59
C GLY A 223 8.73 10.49 14.77
N ARG A 224 9.69 10.41 15.70
CA ARG A 224 9.76 11.30 16.86
C ARG A 224 10.54 12.59 16.65
N TYR A 225 11.20 12.77 15.51
CA TYR A 225 11.96 14.00 15.20
C TYR A 225 11.09 15.17 14.72
N GLY A 226 9.80 14.96 14.40
CA GLY A 226 8.89 16.03 13.94
C GLY A 226 8.37 16.98 15.02
N GLN A 227 8.64 16.74 16.30
CA GLN A 227 8.07 17.54 17.40
C GLN A 227 8.99 18.67 17.93
N TYR A 228 10.14 18.89 17.29
CA TYR A 228 11.09 19.95 17.70
C TYR A 228 10.92 21.31 16.98
N GLY A 229 9.92 21.45 16.10
CA GLY A 229 9.74 22.65 15.25
C GLY A 229 8.76 23.71 15.76
N GLN A 230 8.11 23.56 16.92
CA GLN A 230 7.12 24.53 17.41
C GLN A 230 7.37 25.06 18.84
N ARG A 231 8.57 25.54 19.12
CA ARG A 231 8.83 26.33 20.32
C ARG A 231 9.91 27.39 20.05
N THR A 232 9.57 28.41 19.28
CA THR A 232 10.24 29.72 19.39
C THR A 232 9.22 30.81 19.04
N GLY A 233 8.73 31.51 20.04
CA GLY A 233 7.87 32.67 19.87
C GLY A 233 7.08 33.05 21.09
N ARG A 234 7.76 33.27 22.24
CA ARG A 234 7.23 34.17 23.29
C ARG A 234 8.35 34.94 23.93
N THR A 235 8.40 36.18 23.56
CA THR A 235 9.22 37.25 24.13
C THR A 235 8.89 37.45 25.60
N ASN A 236 9.93 37.46 26.41
CA ASN A 236 9.89 37.69 27.85
C ASN A 236 10.13 39.18 28.12
N THR A 237 9.16 39.89 28.64
CA THR A 237 9.32 41.20 29.24
C THR A 237 9.23 41.10 30.75
N GLY A 238 10.25 41.62 31.38
CA GLY A 238 10.67 41.54 32.75
C GLY A 238 9.71 41.80 33.87
N LYS A 239 10.18 41.32 35.04
CA LYS A 239 10.32 42.14 36.25
C LYS A 239 11.11 41.34 37.30
N LYS A 240 12.18 42.06 37.80
CA LYS A 240 12.96 41.65 38.97
C LYS A 240 12.14 41.90 40.26
N SER A 241 12.25 41.00 41.24
CA SER A 241 12.17 41.39 42.66
C SER A 241 12.98 40.41 43.50
N HIS A 242 13.77 40.98 44.40
CA HIS A 242 14.64 40.39 45.42
C HIS A 242 13.85 39.71 46.52
N GLY A 243 14.48 38.72 47.19
CA GLY A 243 14.00 38.18 48.46
C GLY A 243 14.82 37.00 48.98
N SER A 244 15.71 37.31 49.83
CA SER A 244 16.64 36.58 50.70
C SER A 244 16.07 35.42 51.53
N GLY A 245 16.90 34.38 51.71
CA GLY A 245 17.19 33.78 53.04
C GLY A 245 16.33 32.58 53.50
N GLN A 246 16.84 31.45 53.73
CA GLN A 246 17.47 30.97 54.95
C GLN A 246 17.63 29.42 54.97
N TYR A 247 18.78 29.04 55.50
CA TYR A 247 19.19 27.67 55.81
C TYR A 247 18.34 27.01 56.92
N ALA A 248 18.09 25.69 56.84
CA ALA A 248 18.01 24.83 58.01
C ALA A 248 18.37 23.37 57.66
N LYS A 249 19.44 22.88 58.31
CA LYS A 249 19.84 21.52 58.51
C LYS A 249 18.98 20.85 59.58
N LYS A 250 18.73 19.53 59.50
CA LYS A 250 18.74 18.51 60.58
C LYS A 250 18.43 17.15 59.95
N THR A 251 19.35 16.23 59.85
CA THR A 251 19.94 15.20 60.81
C THR A 251 18.92 14.13 61.27
N ASN A 252 19.30 12.91 60.82
CA ASN A 252 19.30 11.57 61.48
C ASN A 252 18.19 11.13 62.45
N SER A 253 17.72 9.92 62.21
CA SER A 253 17.94 8.66 63.01
C SER A 253 16.95 7.59 62.61
N LYS A 254 17.38 6.44 62.18
CA LYS A 254 17.47 5.10 62.79
C LYS A 254 16.32 4.69 63.71
N GLU A 255 15.74 3.55 63.38
CA GLU A 255 15.51 2.29 64.14
C GLU A 255 14.30 1.57 63.55
N THR A 256 14.42 0.33 63.00
CA THR A 256 14.56 -1.03 63.53
C THR A 256 13.29 -1.57 64.25
N GLN A 257 12.92 -2.80 63.93
CA GLN A 257 11.97 -3.78 64.51
C GLN A 257 10.54 -3.69 63.97
N SER A 258 9.89 -4.73 63.50
CA SER A 258 10.00 -6.22 63.70
C SER A 258 9.58 -6.93 62.43
#